data_e197d12de8bb49137654852a8f379527
#
_entry.id   e197d12de8bb49137654852a8f379527
#
_cell.length_a   1.000
_cell.length_b   1.000
_cell.length_c   1.000
_cell.angle_alpha   90.00
_cell.angle_beta   90.00
_cell.angle_gamma   90.00
#
_symmetry.space_group_name_H-M   'P 1'
#
loop_
_entity.id
_entity.type
_entity.pdbx_description
1 polymer ?
#
loop_
_entity_poly.entity_id
_entity_poly.type
_entity_poly.pdbx_seq_one_letter_code
_entity_poly.pdbx_strand_id
1 'polypeptide(L)'
;MPARRATSADSTPSVQPQRPGPDRVAHLLSVDREETVRRLGQLAVDFDELVAATVSSNADDEHDPEGSTLAFERSQVDSLVQQARHHLDEIDAAAARIVDGTYGVCETCGRPIPADRLEARPVARTCIGCAPA
;
A
#
# COMPACT_ATOMS: atom_id res chain seq x y z
N MET A 1 9.42 28.75 59.21
CA MET A 1 9.94 28.15 57.94
C MET A 1 8.74 27.67 57.14
N PRO A 2 8.38 28.33 56.06
CA PRO A 2 7.30 27.81 55.24
C PRO A 2 7.78 26.58 54.47
N ALA A 3 7.07 25.48 54.61
CA ALA A 3 7.30 24.26 53.84
C ALA A 3 7.02 24.53 52.36
N ARG A 4 8.00 24.33 51.51
CA ARG A 4 7.78 24.38 50.07
C ARG A 4 6.91 23.19 49.69
N ARG A 5 5.72 23.46 49.19
CA ARG A 5 4.89 22.44 48.54
C ARG A 5 5.59 22.00 47.24
N ALA A 6 5.94 20.75 47.18
CA ALA A 6 6.32 20.12 45.93
C ALA A 6 5.08 20.11 45.04
N THR A 7 5.12 20.84 43.95
CA THR A 7 4.16 20.71 42.87
C THR A 7 4.41 19.39 42.21
N SER A 8 3.53 18.41 42.43
CA SER A 8 3.49 17.17 41.66
C SER A 8 3.30 17.56 40.20
N ALA A 9 4.35 17.39 39.42
CA ALA A 9 4.21 17.42 37.97
C ALA A 9 3.25 16.30 37.58
N ASP A 10 2.10 16.69 37.08
CA ASP A 10 1.12 15.78 36.48
C ASP A 10 1.74 15.19 35.23
N SER A 11 2.41 14.06 35.42
CA SER A 11 2.92 13.26 34.30
C SER A 11 1.76 12.46 33.75
N THR A 12 0.97 13.08 32.90
CA THR A 12 0.07 12.34 32.03
C THR A 12 0.93 11.41 31.17
N PRO A 13 0.78 10.09 31.26
CA PRO A 13 1.52 9.20 30.38
C PRO A 13 1.06 9.48 28.95
N SER A 14 1.94 10.05 28.16
CA SER A 14 1.74 10.11 26.72
C SER A 14 1.64 8.67 26.22
N VAL A 15 0.43 8.22 25.94
CA VAL A 15 0.22 6.92 25.28
C VAL A 15 0.80 7.06 23.89
N GLN A 16 2.07 6.70 23.75
CA GLN A 16 2.67 6.57 22.43
C GLN A 16 1.95 5.45 21.72
N PRO A 17 1.49 5.65 20.47
CA PRO A 17 0.88 4.58 19.71
C PRO A 17 1.85 3.40 19.67
N GLN A 18 1.42 2.31 20.26
CA GLN A 18 2.23 1.10 20.31
C GLN A 18 2.33 0.51 18.90
N ARG A 19 3.52 0.05 18.56
CA ARG A 19 3.74 -0.65 17.30
C ARG A 19 2.76 -1.82 17.19
N PRO A 20 2.06 -1.99 16.04
CA PRO A 20 1.14 -3.12 15.88
C PRO A 20 1.90 -4.43 16.07
N GLY A 21 1.32 -5.35 16.83
CA GLY A 21 1.88 -6.67 17.03
C GLY A 21 1.88 -7.49 15.74
N PRO A 22 2.67 -8.59 15.68
CA PRO A 22 2.78 -9.42 14.49
C PRO A 22 1.44 -9.98 14.00
N ASP A 23 0.55 -10.35 14.90
CA ASP A 23 -0.80 -10.86 14.55
C ASP A 23 -1.67 -9.77 13.93
N ARG A 24 -1.60 -8.56 14.44
CA ARG A 24 -2.28 -7.40 13.88
C ARG A 24 -1.80 -7.09 12.48
N VAL A 25 -0.49 -7.08 12.28
CA VAL A 25 0.12 -6.83 10.98
C VAL A 25 -0.24 -7.93 9.99
N ALA A 26 -0.18 -9.19 10.40
CA ALA A 26 -0.58 -10.32 9.56
C ALA A 26 -2.03 -10.20 9.11
N HIS A 27 -2.92 -9.76 10.00
CA HIS A 27 -4.32 -9.50 9.66
C HIS A 27 -4.47 -8.35 8.65
N LEU A 28 -3.78 -7.23 8.87
CA LEU A 28 -3.79 -6.08 7.94
C LEU A 28 -3.28 -6.46 6.56
N LEU A 29 -2.21 -7.25 6.48
CA LEU A 29 -1.66 -7.75 5.22
C LEU A 29 -2.62 -8.71 4.52
N SER A 30 -3.31 -9.56 5.27
CA SER A 30 -4.31 -10.48 4.72
C SER A 30 -5.48 -9.75 4.09
N VAL A 31 -6.02 -8.73 4.77
CA VAL A 31 -7.10 -7.89 4.25
C VAL A 31 -6.65 -7.14 3.00
N ASP A 32 -5.47 -6.54 3.03
CA ASP A 32 -4.88 -5.81 1.89
C ASP A 32 -4.67 -6.74 0.69
N ARG A 33 -4.22 -7.97 0.92
CA ARG A 33 -4.07 -8.98 -0.12
C ARG A 33 -5.41 -9.33 -0.76
N GLU A 34 -6.44 -9.59 0.04
CA GLU A 34 -7.78 -9.93 -0.47
C GLU A 34 -8.35 -8.80 -1.32
N GLU A 35 -8.24 -7.57 -0.87
CA GLU A 35 -8.68 -6.39 -1.61
C GLU A 35 -7.93 -6.23 -2.93
N THR A 36 -6.61 -6.42 -2.91
CA THR A 36 -5.76 -6.30 -4.09
C THR A 36 -6.05 -7.38 -5.12
N VAL A 37 -6.25 -8.62 -4.68
CA VAL A 37 -6.64 -9.74 -5.57
C VAL A 37 -8.00 -9.49 -6.21
N ARG A 38 -8.97 -8.99 -5.44
CA ARG A 38 -10.30 -8.63 -5.95
C ARG A 38 -10.19 -7.52 -6.99
N ARG A 39 -9.39 -6.50 -6.72
CA ARG A 39 -9.11 -5.41 -7.66
C ARG A 39 -8.47 -5.89 -8.96
N LEU A 40 -7.51 -6.81 -8.87
CA LEU A 40 -6.91 -7.44 -10.05
C LEU A 40 -7.93 -8.20 -10.88
N GLY A 41 -8.84 -8.94 -10.25
CA GLY A 41 -9.92 -9.64 -10.94
C GLY A 41 -10.82 -8.67 -11.71
N GLN A 42 -11.19 -7.55 -11.11
CA GLN A 42 -12.00 -6.52 -11.77
C GLN A 42 -11.24 -5.86 -12.93
N LEU A 43 -9.97 -5.53 -12.75
CA LEU A 43 -9.14 -4.95 -13.80
C LEU A 43 -8.96 -5.90 -14.99
N ALA A 44 -8.89 -7.19 -14.74
CA ALA A 44 -8.82 -8.20 -15.81
C ALA A 44 -10.09 -8.23 -16.65
N VAL A 45 -11.27 -8.14 -16.01
CA VAL A 45 -12.56 -8.04 -16.72
C VAL A 45 -12.60 -6.75 -17.55
N ASP A 46 -12.25 -5.62 -16.97
CA ASP A 46 -12.23 -4.32 -17.66
C ASP A 46 -11.29 -4.35 -18.88
N PHE A 47 -10.11 -4.95 -18.73
CA PHE A 47 -9.17 -5.12 -19.83
C PHE A 47 -9.72 -5.98 -20.96
N ASP A 48 -10.35 -7.10 -20.65
CA ASP A 48 -10.96 -7.99 -21.65
C ASP A 48 -12.09 -7.29 -22.42
N GLU A 49 -12.91 -6.50 -21.73
CA GLU A 49 -13.98 -5.69 -22.35
C GLU A 49 -13.40 -4.63 -23.31
N LEU A 50 -12.31 -3.95 -22.91
CA LEU A 50 -11.62 -2.97 -23.76
C LEU A 50 -10.99 -3.62 -24.98
N VAL A 51 -10.39 -4.80 -24.84
CA VAL A 51 -9.84 -5.58 -25.97
C VAL A 51 -10.95 -5.96 -26.94
N ALA A 52 -12.07 -6.46 -26.46
CA ALA A 52 -13.23 -6.82 -27.30
C ALA A 52 -13.79 -5.61 -28.04
N ALA A 53 -13.91 -4.46 -27.38
CA ALA A 53 -14.35 -3.20 -27.99
C ALA A 53 -13.37 -2.73 -29.09
N THR A 54 -12.05 -2.87 -28.87
CA THR A 54 -11.01 -2.53 -29.85
C THR A 54 -11.10 -3.39 -31.10
N VAL A 55 -11.33 -4.69 -30.95
CA VAL A 55 -11.51 -5.62 -32.09
C VAL A 55 -12.75 -5.25 -32.90
N SER A 56 -13.85 -4.89 -32.25
CA SER A 56 -15.09 -4.48 -32.92
C SER A 56 -14.95 -3.17 -33.68
N SER A 57 -14.21 -2.19 -33.12
CA SER A 57 -14.04 -0.88 -33.75
C SER A 57 -13.03 -0.89 -34.90
N ASN A 58 -12.02 -1.76 -34.89
CA ASN A 58 -11.03 -1.88 -35.97
C ASN A 58 -11.59 -2.50 -37.25
N ALA A 59 -12.79 -3.07 -37.22
CA ALA A 59 -13.41 -3.68 -38.39
C ALA A 59 -13.94 -2.65 -39.42
N ASP A 60 -14.14 -1.37 -39.01
CA ASP A 60 -14.92 -0.43 -39.82
C ASP A 60 -14.20 0.86 -40.27
N ASP A 61 -13.01 1.25 -39.74
CA ASP A 61 -12.39 2.51 -40.18
C ASP A 61 -10.90 2.65 -39.83
N GLU A 62 -10.07 3.11 -40.79
CA GLU A 62 -8.65 3.39 -40.65
C GLU A 62 -8.34 4.70 -39.89
N HIS A 63 -9.33 5.55 -39.61
CA HIS A 63 -9.19 6.83 -38.91
C HIS A 63 -10.22 6.97 -37.80
N ASP A 64 -10.12 6.11 -36.77
CA ASP A 64 -11.08 6.10 -35.67
C ASP A 64 -10.50 6.80 -34.43
N PRO A 65 -11.01 8.02 -34.05
CA PRO A 65 -10.65 8.64 -32.79
C PRO A 65 -11.08 7.81 -31.56
N GLU A 66 -12.08 6.94 -31.68
CA GLU A 66 -12.47 5.99 -30.62
C GLU A 66 -11.42 4.92 -30.41
N GLY A 67 -10.76 4.41 -31.46
CA GLY A 67 -9.68 3.45 -31.36
C GLY A 67 -8.48 4.00 -30.58
N SER A 68 -8.14 5.28 -30.75
CA SER A 68 -7.09 5.96 -29.98
C SER A 68 -7.46 6.09 -28.49
N THR A 69 -8.72 6.41 -28.18
CA THR A 69 -9.22 6.48 -26.80
C THR A 69 -9.21 5.12 -26.13
N LEU A 70 -9.63 4.06 -26.83
CA LEU A 70 -9.62 2.68 -26.32
C LEU A 70 -8.17 2.21 -26.06
N ALA A 71 -7.23 2.55 -26.94
CA ALA A 71 -5.80 2.24 -26.74
C ALA A 71 -5.25 2.94 -25.49
N PHE A 72 -5.64 4.17 -25.23
CA PHE A 72 -5.26 4.92 -24.03
C PHE A 72 -5.87 4.27 -22.77
N GLU A 73 -7.15 3.92 -22.79
CA GLU A 73 -7.83 3.24 -21.67
C GLU A 73 -7.21 1.88 -21.37
N ARG A 74 -6.85 1.10 -22.39
CA ARG A 74 -6.12 -0.17 -22.24
C ARG A 74 -4.78 0.05 -21.53
N SER A 75 -4.05 1.07 -21.93
CA SER A 75 -2.76 1.42 -21.34
C SER A 75 -2.92 1.81 -19.86
N GLN A 76 -3.98 2.54 -19.51
CA GLN A 76 -4.29 2.87 -18.12
C GLN A 76 -4.62 1.62 -17.29
N VAL A 77 -5.46 0.73 -17.80
CA VAL A 77 -5.81 -0.53 -17.12
C VAL A 77 -4.55 -1.38 -16.91
N ASP A 78 -3.69 -1.49 -17.92
CA ASP A 78 -2.42 -2.23 -17.80
C ASP A 78 -1.53 -1.64 -16.71
N SER A 79 -1.40 -0.34 -16.61
CA SER A 79 -0.64 0.33 -15.55
C SER A 79 -1.21 0.02 -14.17
N LEU A 80 -2.52 0.01 -14.00
CA LEU A 80 -3.18 -0.34 -12.75
C LEU A 80 -2.96 -1.81 -12.38
N VAL A 81 -2.97 -2.71 -13.36
CA VAL A 81 -2.64 -4.13 -13.15
C VAL A 81 -1.21 -4.28 -12.67
N GLN A 82 -0.26 -3.60 -13.29
CA GLN A 82 1.15 -3.65 -12.87
C GLN A 82 1.34 -3.10 -11.46
N GLN A 83 0.68 -2.00 -11.11
CA GLN A 83 0.70 -1.45 -9.75
C GLN A 83 0.13 -2.44 -8.72
N ALA A 84 -0.99 -3.08 -9.03
CA ALA A 84 -1.61 -4.04 -8.13
C ALA A 84 -0.74 -5.29 -7.93
N ARG A 85 -0.10 -5.79 -8.99
CA ARG A 85 0.86 -6.90 -8.91
C ARG A 85 2.08 -6.53 -8.08
N HIS A 86 2.63 -5.35 -8.29
CA HIS A 86 3.73 -4.84 -7.49
C HIS A 86 3.35 -4.74 -6.01
N HIS A 87 2.13 -4.29 -5.72
CA HIS A 87 1.63 -4.22 -4.35
C HIS A 87 1.52 -5.61 -3.69
N LEU A 88 1.11 -6.64 -4.43
CA LEU A 88 1.13 -8.02 -3.92
C LEU A 88 2.56 -8.47 -3.57
N ASP A 89 3.55 -8.13 -4.39
CA ASP A 89 4.95 -8.41 -4.10
C ASP A 89 5.43 -7.69 -2.83
N GLU A 90 4.97 -6.46 -2.61
CA GLU A 90 5.25 -5.71 -1.37
C GLU A 90 4.61 -6.37 -0.14
N ILE A 91 3.40 -6.89 -0.28
CA ILE A 91 2.72 -7.65 0.79
C ILE A 91 3.51 -8.91 1.13
N ASP A 92 3.94 -9.67 0.13
CA ASP A 92 4.76 -10.87 0.33
C ASP A 92 6.10 -10.55 0.99
N ALA A 93 6.74 -9.47 0.58
CA ALA A 93 7.98 -9.00 1.18
C ALA A 93 7.80 -8.56 2.64
N ALA A 94 6.67 -7.91 2.97
CA ALA A 94 6.34 -7.54 4.34
C ALA A 94 6.11 -8.78 5.22
N ALA A 95 5.40 -9.78 4.70
CA ALA A 95 5.20 -11.05 5.40
C ALA A 95 6.54 -11.76 5.68
N ALA A 96 7.45 -11.77 4.71
CA ALA A 96 8.80 -12.32 4.89
C ALA A 96 9.58 -11.59 5.98
N ARG A 97 9.49 -10.27 6.05
CA ARG A 97 10.15 -9.48 7.13
C ARG A 97 9.58 -9.77 8.51
N ILE A 98 8.29 -10.09 8.63
CA ILE A 98 7.71 -10.53 9.90
C ILE A 98 8.37 -11.83 10.35
N VAL A 99 8.52 -12.80 9.46
CA VAL A 99 9.18 -14.09 9.73
C VAL A 99 10.64 -13.88 10.12
N ASP A 100 11.36 -13.01 9.42
CA ASP A 100 12.79 -12.73 9.67
C ASP A 100 13.03 -11.85 10.91
N GLY A 101 12.00 -11.24 11.48
CA GLY A 101 12.13 -10.32 12.60
C GLY A 101 12.63 -8.92 12.24
N THR A 102 12.64 -8.57 10.95
CA THR A 102 13.10 -7.27 10.44
C THR A 102 11.96 -6.30 10.11
N TYR A 103 10.72 -6.71 10.32
CA TYR A 103 9.56 -5.87 10.08
C TYR A 103 9.58 -4.60 10.97
N GLY A 104 9.22 -3.47 10.38
CA GLY A 104 9.13 -2.20 11.11
C GLY A 104 10.46 -1.48 11.29
N VAL A 105 11.53 -1.94 10.68
CA VAL A 105 12.83 -1.29 10.65
C VAL A 105 13.05 -0.68 9.27
N CYS A 106 13.40 0.62 9.23
CA CYS A 106 13.69 1.31 7.97
C CYS A 106 14.92 0.69 7.30
N GLU A 107 14.76 0.25 6.06
CA GLU A 107 15.84 -0.36 5.27
C GLU A 107 17.00 0.61 4.98
N THR A 108 16.73 1.91 4.97
CA THR A 108 17.71 2.93 4.61
C THR A 108 18.50 3.43 5.82
N CYS A 109 17.83 3.79 6.91
CA CYS A 109 18.50 4.39 8.08
C CYS A 109 18.60 3.46 9.30
N GLY A 110 17.96 2.30 9.27
CA GLY A 110 17.98 1.34 10.37
C GLY A 110 17.16 1.74 11.60
N ARG A 111 16.48 2.89 11.56
CA ARG A 111 15.61 3.36 12.64
C ARG A 111 14.24 2.70 12.58
N PRO A 112 13.54 2.60 13.72
CA PRO A 112 12.17 2.11 13.71
C PRO A 112 11.26 2.98 12.83
N ILE A 113 10.41 2.33 12.03
CA ILE A 113 9.33 3.01 11.30
C ILE A 113 8.24 3.36 12.31
N PRO A 114 7.69 4.59 12.32
CA PRO A 114 6.64 4.99 13.24
C PRO A 114 5.42 4.05 13.19
N ALA A 115 4.82 3.78 14.33
CA ALA A 115 3.69 2.86 14.48
C ALA A 115 2.47 3.29 13.66
N ASP A 116 2.17 4.59 13.63
CA ASP A 116 1.08 5.16 12.84
C ASP A 116 1.28 4.97 11.34
N ARG A 117 2.53 5.06 10.86
CA ARG A 117 2.86 4.79 9.47
C ARG A 117 2.67 3.31 9.12
N LEU A 118 3.05 2.39 10.01
CA LEU A 118 2.86 0.95 9.81
C LEU A 118 1.38 0.55 9.86
N GLU A 119 0.58 1.19 10.69
CA GLU A 119 -0.86 0.96 10.75
C GLU A 119 -1.55 1.45 9.46
N ALA A 120 -1.16 2.60 8.95
CA ALA A 120 -1.70 3.16 7.71
C ALA A 120 -1.15 2.46 6.46
N ARG A 121 0.10 2.01 6.51
CA ARG A 121 0.78 1.37 5.38
C ARG A 121 1.63 0.18 5.87
N PRO A 122 1.01 -0.98 6.06
CA PRO A 122 1.70 -2.16 6.60
C PRO A 122 2.89 -2.66 5.78
N VAL A 123 2.92 -2.35 4.48
CA VAL A 123 4.02 -2.73 3.58
C VAL A 123 5.19 -1.75 3.60
N ALA A 124 5.14 -0.68 4.40
CA ALA A 124 6.19 0.33 4.43
C ALA A 124 7.55 -0.27 4.79
N ARG A 125 8.55 0.03 3.97
CA ARG A 125 9.95 -0.41 4.13
C ARG A 125 10.84 0.67 4.71
N THR A 126 10.40 1.92 4.61
CA THR A 126 11.18 3.10 5.00
C THR A 126 10.35 4.03 5.88
N CYS A 127 11.04 4.78 6.73
CA CYS A 127 10.41 5.88 7.45
C CYS A 127 10.09 7.04 6.48
N ILE A 128 9.32 8.03 6.94
CA ILE A 128 8.92 9.16 6.11
C ILE A 128 10.13 9.93 5.57
N GLY A 129 11.16 10.10 6.40
CA GLY A 129 12.38 10.82 6.01
C GLY A 129 13.22 10.13 4.93
N CYS A 130 13.09 8.81 4.79
CA CYS A 130 13.82 8.00 3.79
C CYS A 130 12.93 7.55 2.62
N ALA A 131 11.61 7.80 2.70
CA ALA A 131 10.69 7.42 1.63
C ALA A 131 11.04 8.21 0.35
N PRO A 132 10.99 7.56 -0.83
CA PRO A 132 11.13 8.27 -2.09
C PRO A 132 10.01 9.31 -2.24
N ALA A 133 10.37 10.44 -2.80
CA ALA A 133 9.45 11.56 -3.03
C ALA A 133 8.36 11.20 -4.07
#